data_20315b2470f210447bc536967a61ee3b
#
_entry.id   20315b2470f210447bc536967a61ee3b
#
_cell.length_a   1.000
_cell.length_b   1.000
_cell.length_c   1.000
_cell.angle_alpha   90.00
_cell.angle_beta   90.00
_cell.angle_gamma   90.00
#
_symmetry.space_group_name_H-M   'P 1'
#
loop_
_entity.id
_entity.type
_entity.pdbx_description
1 polymer ?
#
loop_
_entity_poly.entity_id
_entity_poly.type
_entity_poly.pdbx_seq_one_letter_code
_entity_poly.pdbx_strand_id
1 'polypeptide(L)'
;MAELEIERDDRVVAMERRVHRIAVVVMTLVVLSGALGVFGFGPLASATRQGAGFTVTYERFARNGAPLRLTVDQTRPGAMRVWIDDTLLEATHLDQVVPAAAIEQRTTAGATFGFDGSGAARRTAAFELTGDDVGVVRGHVGRSPADAVPITILFYP
;
A
#
# COMPACT_ATOMS: atom_id res chain seq x y z
N MET A 1 -64.51 12.82 -21.66
CA MET A 1 -63.18 13.02 -21.07
C MET A 1 -62.85 11.71 -20.37
N ALA A 2 -61.90 10.96 -20.93
CA ALA A 2 -61.45 9.71 -20.30
C ALA A 2 -60.35 10.08 -19.26
N GLU A 3 -60.68 9.89 -17.99
CA GLU A 3 -59.68 9.95 -16.91
C GLU A 3 -58.70 8.78 -17.13
N LEU A 4 -57.46 9.13 -17.41
CA LEU A 4 -56.35 8.17 -17.39
C LEU A 4 -56.08 7.86 -15.92
N GLU A 5 -56.71 6.77 -15.44
CA GLU A 5 -56.42 6.18 -14.15
C GLU A 5 -55.05 5.51 -14.27
N ILE A 6 -54.02 6.24 -13.84
CA ILE A 6 -52.65 5.68 -13.74
C ILE A 6 -52.68 4.80 -12.49
N GLU A 7 -52.98 3.52 -12.70
CA GLU A 7 -52.86 2.48 -11.68
C GLU A 7 -51.37 2.41 -11.30
N ARG A 8 -51.01 3.11 -10.24
CA ARG A 8 -49.68 3.00 -9.62
C ARG A 8 -49.55 1.62 -9.04
N ASP A 9 -48.87 0.74 -9.76
CA ASP A 9 -48.54 -0.58 -9.26
C ASP A 9 -47.64 -0.40 -8.02
N ASP A 10 -48.22 -0.62 -6.81
CA ASP A 10 -47.54 -0.50 -5.53
C ASP A 10 -46.25 -1.33 -5.46
N ARG A 11 -46.15 -2.40 -6.25
CA ARG A 11 -44.94 -3.21 -6.40
C ARG A 11 -43.80 -2.46 -7.09
N VAL A 12 -44.11 -1.70 -8.13
CA VAL A 12 -43.11 -0.87 -8.83
C VAL A 12 -42.59 0.21 -7.92
N VAL A 13 -43.44 0.90 -7.18
CA VAL A 13 -43.07 1.93 -6.21
C VAL A 13 -42.22 1.35 -5.06
N ALA A 14 -42.56 0.15 -4.59
CA ALA A 14 -41.79 -0.54 -3.54
C ALA A 14 -40.40 -0.98 -4.06
N MET A 15 -40.34 -1.45 -5.28
CA MET A 15 -39.06 -1.82 -5.95
C MET A 15 -38.17 -0.60 -6.16
N GLU A 16 -38.73 0.49 -6.65
CA GLU A 16 -38.01 1.76 -6.88
C GLU A 16 -37.41 2.29 -5.56
N ARG A 17 -38.19 2.32 -4.47
CA ARG A 17 -37.66 2.71 -3.15
C ARG A 17 -36.52 1.81 -2.66
N ARG A 18 -36.59 0.50 -2.93
CA ARG A 18 -35.53 -0.44 -2.57
C ARG A 18 -34.26 -0.20 -3.37
N VAL A 19 -34.39 -0.02 -4.69
CA VAL A 19 -33.28 0.29 -5.58
C VAL A 19 -32.62 1.62 -5.18
N HIS A 20 -33.43 2.65 -4.94
CA HIS A 20 -32.92 3.95 -4.50
C HIS A 20 -32.15 3.84 -3.16
N ARG A 21 -32.67 3.11 -2.19
CA ARG A 21 -31.99 2.89 -0.91
C ARG A 21 -30.65 2.17 -1.07
N ILE A 22 -30.62 1.11 -1.90
CA ILE A 22 -29.38 0.39 -2.23
C ILE A 22 -28.38 1.33 -2.91
N ALA A 23 -28.82 2.10 -3.89
CA ALA A 23 -27.97 3.05 -4.60
C ALA A 23 -27.35 4.10 -3.65
N VAL A 24 -28.14 4.66 -2.73
CA VAL A 24 -27.64 5.62 -1.72
C VAL A 24 -26.63 4.97 -0.81
N VAL A 25 -26.86 3.74 -0.33
CA VAL A 25 -25.90 3.02 0.53
C VAL A 25 -24.61 2.76 -0.22
N VAL A 26 -24.66 2.28 -1.47
CA VAL A 26 -23.47 2.03 -2.30
C VAL A 26 -22.69 3.32 -2.54
N MET A 27 -23.35 4.40 -2.93
CA MET A 27 -22.72 5.72 -3.12
C MET A 27 -22.05 6.21 -1.84
N THR A 28 -22.74 6.08 -0.70
CA THR A 28 -22.16 6.47 0.60
C THR A 28 -20.90 5.64 0.93
N LEU A 29 -20.93 4.32 0.69
CA LEU A 29 -19.77 3.46 0.90
C LEU A 29 -18.60 3.84 -0.03
N VAL A 30 -18.86 4.17 -1.29
CA VAL A 30 -17.82 4.62 -2.23
C VAL A 30 -17.20 5.93 -1.76
N VAL A 31 -18.00 6.91 -1.35
CA VAL A 31 -17.50 8.20 -0.84
C VAL A 31 -16.70 8.01 0.44
N LEU A 32 -17.20 7.21 1.37
CA LEU A 32 -16.48 6.91 2.62
C LEU A 32 -15.17 6.16 2.36
N SER A 33 -15.14 5.20 1.44
CA SER A 33 -13.92 4.49 1.08
C SER A 33 -12.86 5.43 0.48
N GLY A 34 -13.30 6.39 -0.34
CA GLY A 34 -12.43 7.45 -0.86
C GLY A 34 -11.87 8.34 0.26
N ALA A 35 -12.72 8.80 1.16
CA ALA A 35 -12.33 9.64 2.31
C ALA A 35 -11.38 8.91 3.28
N LEU A 36 -11.51 7.60 3.43
CA LEU A 36 -10.64 6.76 4.25
C LEU A 36 -9.29 6.43 3.57
N GLY A 37 -9.12 6.76 2.30
CA GLY A 37 -7.84 6.60 1.60
C GLY A 37 -7.66 5.28 0.85
N VAL A 38 -8.74 4.57 0.54
CA VAL A 38 -8.68 3.36 -0.28
C VAL A 38 -8.16 3.66 -1.68
N PHE A 39 -8.32 4.89 -2.17
CA PHE A 39 -7.82 5.34 -3.47
C PHE A 39 -6.45 6.05 -3.41
N GLY A 40 -5.61 5.73 -2.41
CA GLY A 40 -4.23 6.24 -2.32
C GLY A 40 -4.05 7.53 -1.52
N PHE A 41 -5.11 8.22 -1.11
CA PHE A 41 -5.05 9.46 -0.33
C PHE A 41 -5.93 9.35 0.91
N GLY A 42 -5.33 9.48 2.11
CA GLY A 42 -6.08 9.51 3.36
C GLY A 42 -5.39 8.74 4.50
N PRO A 43 -5.99 8.72 5.69
CA PRO A 43 -5.37 8.19 6.91
C PRO A 43 -5.07 6.69 6.86
N LEU A 44 -5.74 5.92 6.00
CA LEU A 44 -5.51 4.49 5.84
C LEU A 44 -4.61 4.14 4.64
N ALA A 45 -4.21 5.15 3.84
CA ALA A 45 -3.40 4.94 2.64
C ALA A 45 -1.99 4.43 2.96
N SER A 46 -1.41 4.86 4.08
CA SER A 46 -0.09 4.45 4.52
C SER A 46 -0.14 3.63 5.80
N ALA A 47 0.88 2.81 5.99
CA ALA A 47 1.10 2.08 7.22
C ALA A 47 2.54 2.22 7.68
N THR A 48 2.71 2.24 9.00
CA THR A 48 4.01 2.29 9.63
C THR A 48 4.20 1.04 10.48
N ARG A 49 5.35 0.37 10.34
CA ARG A 49 5.77 -0.76 11.16
C ARG A 49 7.07 -0.43 11.86
N GLN A 50 7.14 -0.75 13.14
CA GLN A 50 8.34 -0.54 13.95
C GLN A 50 9.06 -1.87 14.16
N GLY A 51 10.33 -1.87 13.84
CA GLY A 51 11.27 -2.94 14.13
C GLY A 51 12.30 -2.54 15.19
N ALA A 52 13.26 -3.39 15.46
CA ALA A 52 14.31 -3.18 16.46
C ALA A 52 15.32 -2.09 16.01
N GLY A 53 14.95 -0.80 16.18
CA GLY A 53 15.79 0.36 15.85
C GLY A 53 15.66 0.85 14.42
N PHE A 54 14.55 0.52 13.77
CA PHE A 54 14.13 1.05 12.49
C PHE A 54 12.61 1.15 12.42
N THR A 55 12.13 1.95 11.46
CA THR A 55 10.70 2.11 11.17
C THR A 55 10.52 1.99 9.67
N VAL A 56 9.53 1.22 9.24
CA VAL A 56 9.15 1.07 7.84
C VAL A 56 7.81 1.76 7.63
N THR A 57 7.77 2.71 6.72
CA THR A 57 6.54 3.38 6.27
C THR A 57 6.31 3.05 4.81
N TYR A 58 5.11 2.59 4.47
CA TYR A 58 4.77 2.16 3.12
C TYR A 58 3.31 2.47 2.79
N GLU A 59 2.98 2.53 1.51
CA GLU A 59 1.63 2.67 1.01
C GLU A 59 0.93 1.30 1.04
N ARG A 60 -0.27 1.25 1.61
CA ARG A 60 -1.07 0.02 1.71
C ARG A 60 -1.85 -0.28 0.45
N PHE A 61 -2.18 0.75 -0.31
CA PHE A 61 -2.98 0.70 -1.52
C PHE A 61 -2.19 1.37 -2.63
N ALA A 62 -1.87 0.65 -3.67
CA ALA A 62 -1.18 1.16 -4.84
C ALA A 62 -1.92 0.72 -6.10
N ARG A 63 -1.91 1.58 -7.11
CA ARG A 63 -2.42 1.20 -8.43
C ARG A 63 -1.40 0.32 -9.12
N ASN A 64 -1.85 -0.75 -9.78
CA ASN A 64 -0.96 -1.55 -10.61
C ASN A 64 -0.28 -0.71 -11.71
N GLY A 65 1.01 -0.89 -11.90
CA GLY A 65 1.82 -0.09 -12.82
C GLY A 65 2.11 1.34 -12.37
N ALA A 66 1.71 1.75 -11.16
CA ALA A 66 2.09 3.04 -10.57
C ALA A 66 3.17 2.86 -9.50
N PRO A 67 4.12 3.80 -9.38
CA PRO A 67 5.15 3.73 -8.36
C PRO A 67 4.55 3.92 -6.97
N LEU A 68 4.93 3.07 -6.04
CA LEU A 68 4.66 3.20 -4.61
C LEU A 68 5.96 3.49 -3.86
N ARG A 69 5.86 4.20 -2.76
CA ARG A 69 7.03 4.51 -1.93
C ARG A 69 7.04 3.68 -0.65
N LEU A 70 8.18 3.01 -0.43
CA LEU A 70 8.53 2.35 0.82
C LEU A 70 9.72 3.08 1.43
N THR A 71 9.56 3.57 2.66
CA THR A 71 10.60 4.34 3.37
C THR A 71 11.03 3.58 4.61
N VAL A 72 12.33 3.44 4.79
CA VAL A 72 12.94 2.84 5.97
C VAL A 72 13.75 3.90 6.70
N ASP A 73 13.35 4.18 7.94
CA ASP A 73 14.04 5.08 8.85
C ASP A 73 14.80 4.29 9.90
N GLN A 74 16.11 4.41 9.93
CA GLN A 74 16.94 3.85 10.98
C GLN A 74 17.19 4.91 12.06
N THR A 75 16.87 4.55 13.31
CA THR A 75 17.06 5.43 14.48
C THR A 75 18.33 5.13 15.25
N ARG A 76 18.95 3.97 15.04
CA ARG A 76 20.21 3.60 15.68
C ARG A 76 21.41 4.10 14.87
N PRO A 77 22.46 4.61 15.52
CA PRO A 77 23.71 4.93 14.85
C PRO A 77 24.36 3.66 14.29
N GLY A 78 25.09 3.80 13.20
CA GLY A 78 25.79 2.68 12.55
C GLY A 78 25.51 2.58 11.07
N ALA A 79 26.09 1.59 10.39
CA ALA A 79 25.84 1.33 8.98
C ALA A 79 24.36 1.00 8.75
N MET A 80 23.75 1.68 7.80
CA MET A 80 22.37 1.40 7.42
C MET A 80 22.33 0.22 6.46
N ARG A 81 21.53 -0.78 6.81
CA ARG A 81 21.22 -1.92 5.95
C ARG A 81 19.73 -2.12 5.90
N VAL A 82 19.22 -2.36 4.71
CA VAL A 82 17.81 -2.70 4.48
C VAL A 82 17.76 -4.02 3.74
N TRP A 83 17.05 -4.96 4.30
CA TRP A 83 16.76 -6.25 3.68
C TRP A 83 15.28 -6.28 3.26
N ILE A 84 15.03 -6.72 2.04
CA ILE A 84 13.70 -6.89 1.45
C ILE A 84 13.59 -8.34 1.02
N ASP A 85 12.50 -9.03 1.36
CA ASP A 85 12.30 -10.42 1.00
C ASP A 85 12.06 -10.62 -0.50
N ASP A 86 12.33 -11.83 -0.98
CA ASP A 86 12.20 -12.17 -2.38
C ASP A 86 10.74 -12.15 -2.85
N THR A 87 9.79 -12.51 -1.99
CA THR A 87 8.35 -12.47 -2.30
C THR A 87 7.87 -11.08 -2.69
N LEU A 88 8.37 -10.04 -2.02
CA LEU A 88 8.06 -8.66 -2.36
C LEU A 88 8.75 -8.25 -3.67
N LEU A 89 10.03 -8.64 -3.83
CA LEU A 89 10.83 -8.30 -5.02
C LEU A 89 10.39 -9.03 -6.28
N GLU A 90 9.77 -10.21 -6.16
CA GLU A 90 9.19 -10.94 -7.29
C GLU A 90 7.82 -10.37 -7.72
N ALA A 91 7.08 -9.80 -6.78
CA ALA A 91 5.77 -9.20 -7.05
C ALA A 91 5.83 -7.73 -7.46
N THR A 92 7.04 -7.13 -7.39
CA THR A 92 7.24 -5.71 -7.70
C THR A 92 8.55 -5.49 -8.43
N HIS A 93 8.58 -4.46 -9.26
CA HIS A 93 9.80 -3.97 -9.88
C HIS A 93 10.41 -2.85 -9.02
N LEU A 94 11.70 -2.95 -8.69
CA LEU A 94 12.43 -1.91 -7.98
C LEU A 94 12.91 -0.86 -8.98
N ASP A 95 12.29 0.31 -8.98
CA ASP A 95 12.60 1.38 -9.92
C ASP A 95 13.76 2.25 -9.44
N GLN A 96 13.72 2.64 -8.15
CA GLN A 96 14.71 3.54 -7.59
C GLN A 96 14.97 3.30 -6.11
N VAL A 97 16.22 3.55 -5.70
CA VAL A 97 16.64 3.57 -4.29
C VAL A 97 17.31 4.91 -4.00
N VAL A 98 16.83 5.62 -2.97
CA VAL A 98 17.34 6.92 -2.56
C VAL A 98 17.68 6.93 -1.06
N PRO A 99 18.93 7.24 -0.67
CA PRO A 99 20.10 7.43 -1.50
C PRO A 99 20.50 6.16 -2.26
N ALA A 100 21.33 6.28 -3.28
CA ALA A 100 21.82 5.10 -3.98
C ALA A 100 22.55 4.15 -3.01
N ALA A 101 22.21 2.87 -3.11
CA ALA A 101 22.87 1.85 -2.28
C ALA A 101 24.33 1.69 -2.71
N ALA A 102 25.25 1.68 -1.75
CA ALA A 102 26.65 1.42 -2.01
C ALA A 102 26.95 -0.07 -2.23
N ILE A 103 26.11 -0.92 -1.62
CA ILE A 103 26.21 -2.38 -1.71
C ILE A 103 24.80 -2.92 -1.97
N GLU A 104 24.68 -3.76 -2.97
CA GLU A 104 23.49 -4.55 -3.24
C GLU A 104 23.88 -6.03 -3.31
N GLN A 105 23.26 -6.84 -2.48
CA GLN A 105 23.49 -8.28 -2.45
C GLN A 105 22.14 -9.00 -2.54
N ARG A 106 21.92 -9.73 -3.62
CA ARG A 106 20.73 -10.54 -3.84
C ARG A 106 21.02 -12.01 -3.48
N THR A 107 20.10 -12.62 -2.76
CA THR A 107 20.10 -14.04 -2.39
C THR A 107 18.75 -14.64 -2.74
N THR A 108 18.58 -15.94 -2.63
CA THR A 108 17.29 -16.62 -2.81
C THR A 108 16.23 -16.25 -1.76
N ALA A 109 16.65 -15.63 -0.66
CA ALA A 109 15.73 -15.19 0.41
C ALA A 109 15.31 -13.72 0.26
N GLY A 110 15.99 -12.95 -0.60
CA GLY A 110 15.74 -11.51 -0.79
C GLY A 110 17.00 -10.72 -1.11
N ALA A 111 16.89 -9.41 -1.09
CA ALA A 111 17.99 -8.49 -1.35
C ALA A 111 18.35 -7.65 -0.13
N THR A 112 19.64 -7.40 0.04
CA THR A 112 20.19 -6.51 1.07
C THR A 112 20.83 -5.29 0.42
N PHE A 113 20.40 -4.12 0.85
CA PHE A 113 20.91 -2.82 0.41
C PHE A 113 21.72 -2.20 1.55
N GLY A 114 23.00 -1.92 1.29
CA GLY A 114 23.89 -1.25 2.22
C GLY A 114 24.10 0.20 1.82
N PHE A 115 24.04 1.12 2.78
CA PHE A 115 24.18 2.54 2.52
C PHE A 115 25.39 3.08 3.24
N ASP A 116 26.23 3.81 2.50
CA ASP A 116 27.41 4.47 3.06
C ASP A 116 27.01 5.61 3.98
N GLY A 117 27.85 5.84 4.97
CA GLY A 117 27.75 6.97 5.85
C GLY A 117 27.96 6.58 7.31
N SER A 118 28.93 7.19 7.94
CA SER A 118 29.22 7.09 9.37
C SER A 118 28.72 8.35 10.08
N GLY A 119 28.03 8.20 11.19
CA GLY A 119 27.83 9.27 12.16
C GLY A 119 26.48 9.95 12.24
N ALA A 120 25.54 9.78 11.31
CA ALA A 120 24.19 10.36 11.48
C ALA A 120 23.35 9.54 12.47
N ALA A 121 22.69 10.24 13.41
CA ALA A 121 21.85 9.61 14.41
C ALA A 121 20.54 9.03 13.83
N ARG A 122 20.11 9.54 12.68
CA ARG A 122 18.92 9.09 11.94
C ARG A 122 19.23 9.04 10.46
N ARG A 123 18.81 7.99 9.81
CA ARG A 123 18.97 7.79 8.36
C ARG A 123 17.69 7.26 7.75
N THR A 124 17.45 7.70 6.55
CA THR A 124 16.27 7.35 5.78
C THR A 124 16.72 6.81 4.42
N ALA A 125 16.16 5.68 4.02
CA ALA A 125 16.24 5.17 2.65
C ALA A 125 14.82 5.03 2.10
N ALA A 126 14.61 5.49 0.89
CA ALA A 126 13.37 5.36 0.17
C ALA A 126 13.56 4.42 -1.03
N PHE A 127 12.64 3.51 -1.21
CA PHE A 127 12.54 2.57 -2.31
C PHE A 127 11.28 2.91 -3.10
N GLU A 128 11.42 3.08 -4.39
CA GLU A 128 10.29 3.21 -5.31
C GLU A 128 10.09 1.85 -5.99
N LEU A 129 8.89 1.30 -5.82
CA LEU A 129 8.50 -0.03 -6.28
C LEU A 129 7.27 0.11 -7.17
N THR A 130 7.20 -0.62 -8.26
CA THR A 130 6.01 -0.71 -9.12
C THR A 130 5.48 -2.14 -9.08
N GLY A 131 4.18 -2.30 -8.80
CA GLY A 131 3.56 -3.63 -8.80
C GLY A 131 3.37 -4.17 -10.21
N ASP A 132 3.67 -5.46 -10.39
CA ASP A 132 3.54 -6.12 -11.69
C ASP A 132 2.14 -6.69 -11.92
N ASP A 133 1.44 -7.06 -10.84
CA ASP A 133 0.13 -7.70 -10.88
C ASP A 133 -0.86 -7.09 -9.87
N VAL A 134 -2.17 -7.26 -10.18
CA VAL A 134 -3.26 -6.90 -9.28
C VAL A 134 -3.42 -7.96 -8.19
N GLY A 135 -3.48 -7.56 -6.94
CA GLY A 135 -3.65 -8.49 -5.83
C GLY A 135 -3.08 -8.01 -4.51
N VAL A 136 -3.07 -8.91 -3.54
CA VAL A 136 -2.50 -8.66 -2.22
C VAL A 136 -1.09 -9.25 -2.17
N VAL A 137 -0.10 -8.39 -2.10
CA VAL A 137 1.30 -8.76 -1.91
C VAL A 137 1.63 -8.67 -0.41
N ARG A 138 2.22 -9.73 0.11
CA ARG A 138 2.73 -9.80 1.49
C ARG A 138 4.22 -10.06 1.44
N GLY A 139 4.97 -9.26 2.17
CA GLY A 139 6.41 -9.39 2.23
C GLY A 139 6.96 -8.94 3.57
N HIS A 140 8.27 -8.97 3.69
CA HIS A 140 8.99 -8.59 4.90
C HIS A 140 10.11 -7.61 4.56
N VAL A 141 10.26 -6.59 5.42
CA VAL A 141 11.32 -5.59 5.29
C VAL A 141 11.97 -5.39 6.65
N GLY A 142 13.29 -5.36 6.68
CA GLY A 142 14.04 -5.20 7.91
C GLY A 142 15.50 -4.85 7.67
N ARG A 143 16.33 -5.05 8.68
CA ARG A 143 17.78 -4.92 8.56
C ARG A 143 18.43 -6.27 8.19
N SER A 144 17.74 -7.34 8.55
CA SER A 144 18.09 -8.73 8.26
C SER A 144 16.81 -9.57 8.24
N PRO A 145 16.84 -10.81 7.72
CA PRO A 145 15.70 -11.71 7.79
C PRO A 145 15.15 -11.96 9.21
N ALA A 146 16.02 -11.90 10.21
CA ALA A 146 15.66 -12.20 11.61
C ALA A 146 14.90 -11.08 12.31
N ASP A 147 15.07 -9.84 11.89
CA ASP A 147 14.42 -8.64 12.48
C ASP A 147 13.42 -7.97 11.54
N ALA A 148 13.06 -8.65 10.45
CA ALA A 148 12.14 -8.11 9.46
C ALA A 148 10.70 -8.00 9.98
N VAL A 149 10.02 -6.94 9.57
CA VAL A 149 8.61 -6.69 9.89
C VAL A 149 7.73 -7.01 8.69
N PRO A 150 6.54 -7.59 8.90
CA PRO A 150 5.62 -7.89 7.80
C PRO A 150 4.97 -6.63 7.26
N ILE A 151 4.88 -6.54 5.95
CA ILE A 151 4.14 -5.52 5.22
C ILE A 151 3.10 -6.18 4.32
N THR A 152 2.04 -5.45 4.02
CA THR A 152 0.97 -5.93 3.12
C THR A 152 0.52 -4.77 2.26
N ILE A 153 0.58 -4.97 0.95
CA ILE A 153 0.22 -3.99 -0.07
C ILE A 153 -0.89 -4.59 -0.94
N LEU A 154 -1.92 -3.81 -1.21
CA LEU A 154 -2.98 -4.16 -2.15
C LEU A 154 -2.76 -3.37 -3.45
N PHE A 155 -2.44 -4.07 -4.53
CA PHE A 155 -2.42 -3.50 -5.87
C PHE A 155 -3.80 -3.63 -6.51
N TYR A 156 -4.38 -2.49 -6.89
CA TYR A 156 -5.66 -2.43 -7.59
C TYR A 156 -5.45 -1.98 -9.05
N PRO A 157 -6.40 -2.29 -9.95
CA PRO A 157 -6.32 -1.96 -11.39
C PRO A 157 -6.17 -0.48 -11.69
#